data_52a3d7c5b44f4a752021a7b306d944d7
#
_entry.id   52a3d7c5b44f4a752021a7b306d944d7
#
_cell.length_a   1.000
_cell.length_b   1.000
_cell.length_c   1.000
_cell.angle_alpha   90.00
_cell.angle_beta   90.00
_cell.angle_gamma   90.00
#
_symmetry.space_group_name_H-M   'P 1'
#
loop_
_entity.id
_entity.type
_entity.pdbx_description
1 polymer ?
#
loop_
_entity_poly.entity_id
_entity_poly.type
_entity_poly.pdbx_seq_one_letter_code
_entity_poly.pdbx_strand_id
1 'polypeptide(L)'
;MTDDVLDRSRRKFLHFSGAAVFASMTSTHAIAQSVSNKLNIGIIGSGHIGGTIGGLWVKADHSVLFSSRHPEELKPLTDSLGPLAKAGTVGDALDFGDVILVAVPYKAIPELAKDYGPKFAGKIVIDPANAVAHRDGEDLLKETKEKGIGATTQSYLKGSHVVRAFNSMSYTNFAKEAHRAGDPMAIPIAGDDARAVLVASQLVRDAGFEPVAVPLARAQEFAQGGPLYGQQLTGKALRGRFGLDK
;
A
#
# COMPACT_ATOMS: atom_id res chain seq x y z
N MET A 1 38.71 -80.28 30.99
CA MET A 1 39.17 -80.63 29.63
C MET A 1 39.28 -79.28 28.96
N THR A 2 40.45 -78.77 29.17
CA THR A 2 41.59 -78.68 28.23
C THR A 2 41.31 -77.69 27.14
N ASP A 3 41.90 -76.70 27.13
CA ASP A 3 43.25 -76.15 26.83
C ASP A 3 43.10 -75.15 25.74
N ASP A 4 43.58 -74.00 25.93
CA ASP A 4 44.95 -73.49 25.71
C ASP A 4 45.06 -72.92 24.28
N VAL A 5 45.58 -71.92 23.99
CA VAL A 5 46.89 -71.31 24.12
C VAL A 5 46.93 -70.10 23.16
N LEU A 6 47.32 -68.99 23.72
CA LEU A 6 48.29 -67.99 23.23
C LEU A 6 48.63 -67.93 21.74
N ASP A 7 48.68 -66.74 21.17
CA ASP A 7 49.96 -66.04 21.06
C ASP A 7 49.79 -64.68 20.30
N ARG A 8 50.20 -63.65 20.96
CA ARG A 8 51.20 -62.61 20.58
C ARG A 8 51.19 -62.02 19.19
N SER A 9 51.00 -60.75 19.26
CA SER A 9 52.08 -59.82 18.93
C SER A 9 52.16 -59.32 17.49
N ARG A 10 51.87 -58.04 17.29
CA ARG A 10 52.82 -56.98 16.96
C ARG A 10 52.10 -55.71 16.50
N ARG A 11 52.21 -54.71 17.35
CA ARG A 11 52.63 -53.36 17.03
C ARG A 11 52.82 -53.05 15.55
N LYS A 12 52.10 -52.01 15.12
CA LYS A 12 52.65 -50.82 14.36
C LYS A 12 51.49 -49.79 14.37
N PHE A 13 51.66 -48.80 15.15
CA PHE A 13 52.15 -47.44 14.91
C PHE A 13 51.48 -46.71 13.73
N LEU A 14 50.83 -45.60 14.15
CA LEU A 14 50.75 -44.31 13.47
C LEU A 14 49.89 -44.25 12.21
N HIS A 15 48.84 -43.44 12.20
CA HIS A 15 48.96 -42.00 11.94
C HIS A 15 47.72 -41.28 12.41
N PHE A 16 47.94 -40.29 13.23
CA PHE A 16 47.04 -39.16 13.45
C PHE A 16 46.78 -38.50 12.11
N SER A 17 45.56 -38.40 11.68
CA SER A 17 45.15 -37.42 10.73
C SER A 17 43.82 -36.83 11.24
N GLY A 18 43.98 -35.75 11.97
CA GLY A 18 42.86 -34.93 12.38
C GLY A 18 42.27 -34.25 11.15
N ALA A 19 41.09 -34.74 10.73
CA ALA A 19 40.27 -33.96 9.83
C ALA A 19 39.48 -32.98 10.67
N ALA A 20 40.00 -31.77 10.77
CA ALA A 20 39.27 -30.61 11.24
C ALA A 20 38.14 -30.34 10.24
N VAL A 21 36.91 -30.72 10.57
CA VAL A 21 35.71 -30.26 9.84
C VAL A 21 35.51 -28.80 10.17
N PHE A 22 36.05 -27.94 9.31
CA PHE A 22 35.64 -26.54 9.26
C PHE A 22 34.19 -26.53 8.78
N ALA A 23 33.26 -26.46 9.72
CA ALA A 23 31.89 -26.07 9.44
C ALA A 23 31.92 -24.58 8.99
N SER A 24 32.02 -24.37 7.70
CA SER A 24 31.77 -23.07 7.08
C SER A 24 30.33 -22.71 7.33
N MET A 25 30.07 -21.95 8.39
CA MET A 25 28.82 -21.21 8.54
C MET A 25 28.81 -20.14 7.43
N THR A 26 28.32 -20.50 6.27
CA THR A 26 27.87 -19.52 5.28
C THR A 26 26.64 -18.85 5.86
N SER A 27 26.86 -17.71 6.50
CA SER A 27 25.80 -16.77 6.82
C SER A 27 25.18 -16.36 5.48
N THR A 28 24.11 -17.02 5.10
CA THR A 28 23.21 -16.54 4.06
C THR A 28 22.55 -15.28 4.61
N HIS A 29 23.22 -14.15 4.41
CA HIS A 29 22.54 -12.87 4.40
C HIS A 29 21.56 -12.96 3.23
N ALA A 30 20.32 -13.31 3.52
CA ALA A 30 19.23 -13.05 2.64
C ALA A 30 19.18 -11.53 2.50
N ILE A 31 19.86 -11.03 1.46
CA ILE A 31 19.62 -9.69 0.95
C ILE A 31 18.18 -9.76 0.47
N ALA A 32 17.28 -9.25 1.30
CA ALA A 32 15.93 -8.90 0.84
C ALA A 32 16.14 -7.81 -0.21
N GLN A 33 16.40 -8.21 -1.44
CA GLN A 33 16.24 -7.35 -2.59
C GLN A 33 14.78 -6.95 -2.55
N SER A 34 14.52 -5.71 -2.16
CA SER A 34 13.29 -5.03 -2.48
C SER A 34 13.24 -4.98 -4.01
N VAL A 35 12.63 -5.99 -4.61
CA VAL A 35 12.22 -5.92 -6.00
C VAL A 35 11.20 -4.78 -6.01
N SER A 36 11.65 -3.61 -6.40
CA SER A 36 10.77 -2.49 -6.70
C SER A 36 9.92 -2.94 -7.88
N ASN A 37 8.81 -3.61 -7.58
CA ASN A 37 7.84 -3.98 -8.60
C ASN A 37 7.19 -2.69 -9.07
N LYS A 38 7.64 -2.20 -10.23
CA LYS A 38 6.97 -1.10 -10.92
C LYS A 38 5.56 -1.55 -11.26
N LEU A 39 4.58 -0.79 -10.79
CA LEU A 39 3.17 -1.11 -10.94
C LEU A 39 2.55 -0.25 -12.04
N ASN A 40 1.54 -0.78 -12.68
CA ASN A 40 0.60 0.00 -13.46
C ASN A 40 -0.51 0.50 -12.52
N ILE A 41 -0.68 1.81 -12.41
CA ILE A 41 -1.63 2.42 -11.49
C ILE A 41 -2.67 3.21 -12.30
N GLY A 42 -3.93 2.85 -12.14
CA GLY A 42 -5.05 3.62 -12.67
C GLY A 42 -5.54 4.63 -11.63
N ILE A 43 -5.73 5.88 -12.03
CA ILE A 43 -6.28 6.93 -11.17
C ILE A 43 -7.64 7.35 -11.67
N ILE A 44 -8.67 7.12 -10.88
CA ILE A 44 -10.02 7.60 -11.13
C ILE A 44 -10.21 8.91 -10.38
N GLY A 45 -10.24 10.01 -11.13
CA GLY A 45 -10.30 11.36 -10.58
C GLY A 45 -8.92 12.02 -10.43
N SER A 46 -8.49 12.73 -11.47
CA SER A 46 -7.17 13.38 -11.56
C SER A 46 -7.18 14.84 -11.07
N GLY A 47 -8.03 15.14 -10.06
CA GLY A 47 -8.03 16.43 -9.37
C GLY A 47 -6.83 16.57 -8.40
N HIS A 48 -7.00 17.41 -7.38
CA HIS A 48 -5.91 17.74 -6.45
C HIS A 48 -5.30 16.49 -5.77
N ILE A 49 -6.11 15.59 -5.22
CA ILE A 49 -5.60 14.36 -4.55
C ILE A 49 -4.99 13.42 -5.57
N GLY A 50 -5.74 13.04 -6.61
CA GLY A 50 -5.27 12.07 -7.61
C GLY A 50 -4.05 12.56 -8.38
N GLY A 51 -4.03 13.84 -8.78
CA GLY A 51 -2.88 14.45 -9.43
C GLY A 51 -1.63 14.50 -8.54
N THR A 52 -1.79 14.88 -7.26
CA THR A 52 -0.67 14.93 -6.30
C THR A 52 -0.09 13.55 -6.03
N ILE A 53 -0.92 12.59 -5.62
CA ILE A 53 -0.45 11.24 -5.26
C ILE A 53 0.06 10.50 -6.50
N GLY A 54 -0.66 10.57 -7.62
CA GLY A 54 -0.20 9.99 -8.89
C GLY A 54 1.12 10.57 -9.38
N GLY A 55 1.30 11.89 -9.23
CA GLY A 55 2.58 12.54 -9.54
C GLY A 55 3.75 12.06 -8.68
N LEU A 56 3.51 11.77 -7.40
CA LEU A 56 4.53 11.17 -6.53
C LEU A 56 4.89 9.73 -7.00
N TRP A 57 3.91 8.95 -7.41
CA TRP A 57 4.15 7.60 -7.93
C TRP A 57 4.86 7.60 -9.29
N VAL A 58 4.55 8.55 -10.18
CA VAL A 58 5.31 8.73 -11.43
C VAL A 58 6.78 9.03 -11.12
N LYS A 59 7.06 9.92 -10.15
CA LYS A 59 8.43 10.24 -9.71
C LYS A 59 9.16 9.04 -9.07
N ALA A 60 8.40 8.10 -8.53
CA ALA A 60 8.90 6.81 -8.03
C ALA A 60 8.96 5.73 -9.11
N ASP A 61 8.90 6.11 -10.40
CA ASP A 61 8.97 5.27 -11.58
C ASP A 61 7.82 4.28 -11.78
N HIS A 62 6.64 4.51 -11.20
CA HIS A 62 5.43 3.75 -11.56
C HIS A 62 4.81 4.29 -12.84
N SER A 63 4.21 3.41 -13.64
CA SER A 63 3.40 3.81 -14.79
C SER A 63 1.99 4.20 -14.32
N VAL A 64 1.57 5.43 -14.57
CA VAL A 64 0.31 5.97 -14.05
C VAL A 64 -0.60 6.43 -15.19
N LEU A 65 -1.84 5.94 -15.23
CA LEU A 65 -2.88 6.44 -16.11
C LEU A 65 -3.86 7.27 -15.30
N PHE A 66 -3.85 8.57 -15.56
CA PHE A 66 -4.77 9.55 -14.97
C PHE A 66 -6.07 9.58 -15.76
N SER A 67 -7.22 9.44 -15.09
CA SER A 67 -8.49 9.50 -15.80
C SER A 67 -9.36 10.69 -15.42
N SER A 68 -10.10 11.17 -16.40
CA SER A 68 -11.08 12.24 -16.28
C SER A 68 -12.26 11.97 -17.19
N ARG A 69 -13.36 12.69 -16.96
CA ARG A 69 -14.48 12.78 -17.93
C ARG A 69 -14.05 13.51 -19.21
N HIS A 70 -13.00 14.31 -19.12
CA HIS A 70 -12.37 15.09 -20.19
C HIS A 70 -10.87 14.77 -20.22
N PRO A 71 -10.46 13.59 -20.76
CA PRO A 71 -9.05 13.17 -20.74
C PRO A 71 -8.10 14.13 -21.47
N GLU A 72 -8.60 14.84 -22.47
CA GLU A 72 -7.87 15.86 -23.25
C GLU A 72 -7.36 17.01 -22.36
N GLU A 73 -8.08 17.33 -21.29
CA GLU A 73 -7.69 18.38 -20.33
C GLU A 73 -6.53 17.96 -19.42
N LEU A 74 -6.19 16.66 -19.38
CA LEU A 74 -5.10 16.13 -18.57
C LEU A 74 -3.72 16.26 -19.23
N LYS A 75 -3.67 16.71 -20.49
CA LYS A 75 -2.40 16.84 -21.22
C LYS A 75 -1.35 17.69 -20.48
N PRO A 76 -1.67 18.87 -19.89
CA PRO A 76 -0.68 19.62 -19.12
C PRO A 76 -0.11 18.86 -17.93
N LEU A 77 -0.95 18.06 -17.23
CA LEU A 77 -0.52 17.22 -16.12
C LEU A 77 0.44 16.12 -16.60
N THR A 78 0.06 15.37 -17.62
CA THR A 78 0.88 14.26 -18.12
C THR A 78 2.19 14.73 -18.76
N ASP A 79 2.17 15.82 -19.51
CA ASP A 79 3.38 16.42 -20.09
C ASP A 79 4.37 16.86 -18.99
N SER A 80 3.87 17.40 -17.88
CA SER A 80 4.72 17.82 -16.75
C SER A 80 5.36 16.66 -15.99
N LEU A 81 4.75 15.49 -16.03
CA LEU A 81 5.19 14.28 -15.33
C LEU A 81 6.06 13.35 -16.18
N GLY A 82 6.00 13.49 -17.51
CA GLY A 82 6.82 12.71 -18.43
C GLY A 82 6.22 11.38 -18.90
N PRO A 83 7.00 10.51 -19.53
CA PRO A 83 6.51 9.39 -20.35
C PRO A 83 5.80 8.28 -19.56
N LEU A 84 5.95 8.21 -18.24
CA LEU A 84 5.26 7.25 -17.39
C LEU A 84 3.84 7.69 -17.03
N ALA A 85 3.48 8.96 -17.30
CA ALA A 85 2.14 9.49 -17.10
C ALA A 85 1.33 9.43 -18.39
N LYS A 86 0.13 8.88 -18.32
CA LYS A 86 -0.83 8.75 -19.42
C LYS A 86 -2.16 9.37 -19.02
N ALA A 87 -2.92 9.82 -20.00
CA ALA A 87 -4.30 10.28 -19.81
C ALA A 87 -5.28 9.30 -20.48
N GLY A 88 -6.47 9.15 -19.90
CA GLY A 88 -7.51 8.31 -20.46
C GLY A 88 -8.86 8.45 -19.76
N THR A 89 -9.81 7.62 -20.14
CA THR A 89 -11.12 7.49 -19.50
C THR A 89 -11.05 6.65 -18.22
N VAL A 90 -12.12 6.61 -17.45
CA VAL A 90 -12.25 5.72 -16.27
C VAL A 90 -12.08 4.25 -16.69
N GLY A 91 -12.67 3.87 -17.83
CA GLY A 91 -12.52 2.51 -18.38
C GLY A 91 -11.08 2.16 -18.68
N ASP A 92 -10.33 3.10 -19.32
CA ASP A 92 -8.91 2.91 -19.61
C ASP A 92 -8.06 2.77 -18.34
N ALA A 93 -8.35 3.56 -17.29
CA ALA A 93 -7.64 3.48 -16.01
C ALA A 93 -7.87 2.13 -15.32
N LEU A 94 -9.11 1.60 -15.36
CA LEU A 94 -9.43 0.29 -14.81
C LEU A 94 -8.79 -0.86 -15.59
N ASP A 95 -8.70 -0.76 -16.92
CA ASP A 95 -8.07 -1.78 -17.76
C ASP A 95 -6.54 -1.75 -17.63
N PHE A 96 -5.96 -0.57 -17.45
CA PHE A 96 -4.52 -0.37 -17.32
C PHE A 96 -3.96 -0.75 -15.95
N GLY A 97 -4.66 -0.40 -14.86
CA GLY A 97 -4.12 -0.46 -13.50
C GLY A 97 -4.25 -1.83 -12.85
N ASP A 98 -3.17 -2.32 -12.26
CA ASP A 98 -3.20 -3.42 -11.29
C ASP A 98 -3.73 -2.91 -9.93
N VAL A 99 -3.42 -1.66 -9.62
CA VAL A 99 -3.90 -0.89 -8.47
C VAL A 99 -4.69 0.31 -8.96
N ILE A 100 -5.82 0.58 -8.33
CA ILE A 100 -6.70 1.70 -8.67
C ILE A 100 -6.77 2.67 -7.50
N LEU A 101 -6.44 3.96 -7.73
CA LEU A 101 -6.72 5.05 -6.80
C LEU A 101 -8.07 5.68 -7.16
N VAL A 102 -9.04 5.65 -6.23
CA VAL A 102 -10.38 6.22 -6.45
C VAL A 102 -10.49 7.58 -5.78
N ALA A 103 -9.90 8.62 -6.40
CA ALA A 103 -9.77 9.98 -5.87
C ALA A 103 -10.91 10.91 -6.35
N VAL A 104 -12.14 10.50 -6.13
CA VAL A 104 -13.36 11.24 -6.50
C VAL A 104 -14.15 11.67 -5.26
N PRO A 105 -15.12 12.61 -5.36
CA PRO A 105 -16.12 12.83 -4.32
C PRO A 105 -16.79 11.52 -3.91
N TYR A 106 -17.01 11.32 -2.59
CA TYR A 106 -17.50 10.03 -2.09
C TYR A 106 -18.81 9.59 -2.76
N LYS A 107 -19.71 10.52 -3.06
CA LYS A 107 -20.98 10.28 -3.76
C LYS A 107 -20.84 9.67 -5.16
N ALA A 108 -19.65 9.78 -5.77
CA ALA A 108 -19.42 9.18 -7.09
C ALA A 108 -19.08 7.68 -7.02
N ILE A 109 -18.71 7.16 -5.84
CA ILE A 109 -18.33 5.74 -5.69
C ILE A 109 -19.46 4.78 -6.03
N PRO A 110 -20.71 4.99 -5.56
CA PRO A 110 -21.84 4.13 -5.97
C PRO A 110 -22.11 4.14 -7.49
N GLU A 111 -21.94 5.29 -8.15
CA GLU A 111 -22.10 5.40 -9.61
C GLU A 111 -20.99 4.66 -10.34
N LEU A 112 -19.74 4.81 -9.90
CA LEU A 112 -18.61 4.05 -10.44
C LEU A 112 -18.84 2.52 -10.30
N ALA A 113 -19.38 2.10 -9.17
CA ALA A 113 -19.70 0.69 -8.93
C ALA A 113 -20.80 0.19 -9.86
N LYS A 114 -21.81 1.02 -10.15
CA LYS A 114 -22.90 0.71 -11.09
C LYS A 114 -22.36 0.58 -12.53
N ASP A 115 -21.53 1.52 -12.96
CA ASP A 115 -21.10 1.63 -14.35
C ASP A 115 -19.92 0.69 -14.67
N TYR A 116 -19.03 0.46 -13.69
CA TYR A 116 -17.77 -0.27 -13.89
C TYR A 116 -17.56 -1.43 -12.91
N GLY A 117 -18.56 -1.82 -12.13
CA GLY A 117 -18.44 -2.83 -11.06
C GLY A 117 -17.61 -4.07 -11.44
N PRO A 118 -17.90 -4.74 -12.57
CA PRO A 118 -17.15 -5.92 -12.99
C PRO A 118 -15.64 -5.67 -13.19
N LYS A 119 -15.23 -4.46 -13.57
CA LYS A 119 -13.82 -4.09 -13.80
C LYS A 119 -13.04 -3.88 -12.49
N PHE A 120 -13.73 -3.69 -11.37
CA PHE A 120 -13.09 -3.61 -10.05
C PHE A 120 -12.77 -4.99 -9.45
N ALA A 121 -13.38 -6.06 -9.95
CA ALA A 121 -13.19 -7.40 -9.41
C ALA A 121 -11.71 -7.84 -9.45
N GLY A 122 -11.17 -8.28 -8.30
CA GLY A 122 -9.77 -8.67 -8.12
C GLY A 122 -8.76 -7.52 -8.05
N LYS A 123 -9.18 -6.27 -8.24
CA LYS A 123 -8.30 -5.10 -8.16
C LYS A 123 -8.03 -4.70 -6.71
N ILE A 124 -6.83 -4.21 -6.46
CA ILE A 124 -6.52 -3.48 -5.24
C ILE A 124 -7.00 -2.05 -5.44
N VAL A 125 -7.87 -1.57 -4.54
CA VAL A 125 -8.43 -0.22 -4.60
C VAL A 125 -7.93 0.60 -3.41
N ILE A 126 -7.18 1.66 -3.69
CA ILE A 126 -6.83 2.66 -2.69
C ILE A 126 -7.90 3.75 -2.72
N ASP A 127 -8.56 3.98 -1.57
CA ASP A 127 -9.64 4.93 -1.45
C ASP A 127 -9.29 6.09 -0.50
N PRO A 128 -8.97 7.29 -1.01
CA PRO A 128 -8.73 8.51 -0.25
C PRO A 128 -9.98 9.35 -0.01
N ALA A 129 -11.16 8.93 -0.48
CA ALA A 129 -12.36 9.74 -0.39
C ALA A 129 -12.94 9.80 1.02
N ASN A 130 -13.38 10.96 1.46
CA ASN A 130 -14.16 11.14 2.69
C ASN A 130 -15.58 11.58 2.33
N ALA A 131 -16.57 11.04 3.02
CA ALA A 131 -17.94 11.51 2.91
C ALA A 131 -18.15 12.79 3.72
N VAL A 132 -18.67 13.85 3.08
CA VAL A 132 -18.97 15.13 3.73
C VAL A 132 -20.35 15.62 3.31
N ALA A 133 -21.19 16.03 4.28
CA ALA A 133 -22.60 16.33 4.08
C ALA A 133 -22.86 17.35 2.95
N HIS A 134 -22.16 18.48 2.96
CA HIS A 134 -22.40 19.57 2.00
C HIS A 134 -22.09 19.21 0.54
N ARG A 135 -21.29 18.17 0.30
CA ARG A 135 -20.89 17.71 -1.05
C ARG A 135 -21.58 16.42 -1.44
N ASP A 136 -21.68 15.47 -0.50
CA ASP A 136 -22.07 14.08 -0.78
C ASP A 136 -23.48 13.75 -0.29
N GLY A 137 -24.09 14.62 0.56
CA GLY A 137 -25.41 14.43 1.16
C GLY A 137 -25.39 13.80 2.55
N GLU A 138 -26.39 14.11 3.37
CA GLU A 138 -26.50 13.64 4.76
C GLU A 138 -26.71 12.12 4.84
N ASP A 139 -27.49 11.54 3.92
CA ASP A 139 -27.80 10.11 3.94
C ASP A 139 -26.52 9.27 3.75
N LEU A 140 -25.67 9.66 2.81
CA LEU A 140 -24.42 8.97 2.54
C LEU A 140 -23.42 9.14 3.70
N LEU A 141 -23.35 10.34 4.29
CA LEU A 141 -22.55 10.57 5.50
C LEU A 141 -23.03 9.70 6.67
N LYS A 142 -24.34 9.61 6.86
CA LYS A 142 -24.95 8.77 7.89
C LYS A 142 -24.62 7.30 7.67
N GLU A 143 -24.78 6.80 6.45
CA GLU A 143 -24.43 5.43 6.08
C GLU A 143 -22.98 5.10 6.41
N THR A 144 -22.03 5.99 6.04
CA THR A 144 -20.61 5.78 6.32
C THR A 144 -20.26 5.81 7.81
N LYS A 145 -21.01 6.55 8.61
CA LYS A 145 -20.84 6.56 10.08
C LYS A 145 -21.41 5.31 10.73
N GLU A 146 -22.55 4.82 10.28
CA GLU A 146 -23.23 3.65 10.85
C GLU A 146 -22.54 2.34 10.50
N LYS A 147 -22.13 2.18 9.24
CA LYS A 147 -21.49 0.95 8.73
C LYS A 147 -19.96 0.98 8.79
N GLY A 148 -19.36 2.15 9.03
CA GLY A 148 -17.94 2.40 8.86
C GLY A 148 -17.58 2.70 7.40
N ILE A 149 -16.83 3.79 7.17
CA ILE A 149 -16.52 4.27 5.82
C ILE A 149 -15.79 3.23 4.95
N GLY A 150 -14.86 2.45 5.52
CA GLY A 150 -14.16 1.40 4.80
C GLY A 150 -15.09 0.27 4.36
N ALA A 151 -15.96 -0.22 5.27
CA ALA A 151 -16.93 -1.26 4.97
C ALA A 151 -17.96 -0.79 3.93
N THR A 152 -18.37 0.48 3.99
CA THR A 152 -19.30 1.07 3.01
C THR A 152 -18.66 1.10 1.62
N THR A 153 -17.41 1.59 1.49
CA THR A 153 -16.70 1.56 0.19
C THR A 153 -16.55 0.13 -0.33
N GLN A 154 -16.14 -0.81 0.54
CA GLN A 154 -16.01 -2.23 0.15
C GLN A 154 -17.33 -2.82 -0.33
N SER A 155 -18.46 -2.41 0.26
CA SER A 155 -19.80 -2.90 -0.13
C SER A 155 -20.24 -2.41 -1.51
N TYR A 156 -19.81 -1.23 -1.92
CA TYR A 156 -20.05 -0.70 -3.27
C TYR A 156 -19.11 -1.37 -4.30
N LEU A 157 -17.83 -1.43 -4.03
CA LEU A 157 -16.80 -1.98 -4.95
C LEU A 157 -16.61 -3.49 -4.72
N LYS A 158 -17.68 -4.23 -4.98
CA LYS A 158 -17.73 -5.68 -4.74
C LYS A 158 -16.63 -6.42 -5.51
N GLY A 159 -16.00 -7.40 -4.84
CA GLY A 159 -14.94 -8.22 -5.44
C GLY A 159 -13.58 -7.53 -5.55
N SER A 160 -13.46 -6.24 -5.20
CA SER A 160 -12.16 -5.58 -5.05
C SER A 160 -11.59 -5.78 -3.64
N HIS A 161 -10.34 -5.41 -3.45
CA HIS A 161 -9.64 -5.38 -2.16
C HIS A 161 -9.42 -3.92 -1.75
N VAL A 162 -10.36 -3.36 -0.97
CA VAL A 162 -10.30 -1.95 -0.59
C VAL A 162 -9.28 -1.71 0.52
N VAL A 163 -8.43 -0.71 0.31
CA VAL A 163 -7.52 -0.16 1.31
C VAL A 163 -7.77 1.34 1.41
N ARG A 164 -8.09 1.80 2.60
CA ARG A 164 -8.21 3.24 2.88
C ARG A 164 -6.83 3.81 3.15
N ALA A 165 -6.44 4.83 2.40
CA ALA A 165 -5.18 5.57 2.59
C ALA A 165 -5.28 6.95 1.94
N PHE A 166 -4.41 7.89 2.33
CA PHE A 166 -4.33 9.25 1.80
C PHE A 166 -5.61 10.10 2.00
N ASN A 167 -6.46 9.73 2.94
CA ASN A 167 -7.71 10.42 3.27
C ASN A 167 -7.59 11.28 4.55
N SER A 168 -6.46 11.22 5.25
CA SER A 168 -6.31 11.82 6.59
C SER A 168 -5.93 13.30 6.58
N MET A 169 -5.63 13.90 5.42
CA MET A 169 -5.26 15.32 5.32
C MET A 169 -5.43 15.88 3.89
N SER A 170 -5.13 17.17 3.72
CA SER A 170 -5.24 17.84 2.43
C SER A 170 -4.11 17.47 1.47
N TYR A 171 -4.37 17.63 0.16
CA TYR A 171 -3.37 17.41 -0.89
C TYR A 171 -2.13 18.30 -0.75
N THR A 172 -2.28 19.52 -0.22
CA THR A 172 -1.17 20.44 0.01
C THR A 172 -0.18 19.90 1.03
N ASN A 173 -0.67 19.20 2.06
CA ASN A 173 0.17 18.53 3.04
C ASN A 173 0.90 17.35 2.42
N PHE A 174 0.25 16.54 1.56
CA PHE A 174 0.95 15.48 0.84
C PHE A 174 2.05 16.03 -0.05
N ALA A 175 1.79 17.10 -0.80
CA ALA A 175 2.80 17.71 -1.67
C ALA A 175 4.01 18.25 -0.88
N LYS A 176 3.77 18.83 0.32
CA LYS A 176 4.80 19.43 1.17
C LYS A 176 5.62 18.41 1.93
N GLU A 177 4.96 17.39 2.48
CA GLU A 177 5.55 16.45 3.44
C GLU A 177 6.13 15.18 2.78
N ALA A 178 5.87 14.97 1.49
CA ALA A 178 6.47 13.87 0.73
C ALA A 178 8.00 14.00 0.75
N HIS A 179 8.69 12.90 1.12
CA HIS A 179 10.15 12.83 1.19
C HIS A 179 10.80 13.92 2.09
N ARG A 180 10.09 14.40 3.10
CA ARG A 180 10.65 15.40 4.02
C ARG A 180 11.91 14.88 4.71
N ALA A 181 12.80 15.78 5.10
CA ALA A 181 14.00 15.43 5.87
C ALA A 181 13.64 14.93 7.28
N GLY A 182 14.44 14.02 7.82
CA GLY A 182 14.23 13.41 9.14
C GLY A 182 13.15 12.31 9.11
N ASP A 183 12.38 12.18 10.19
CA ASP A 183 11.34 11.14 10.29
C ASP A 183 10.24 11.38 9.25
N PRO A 184 9.92 10.40 8.41
CA PRO A 184 8.82 10.54 7.45
C PRO A 184 7.48 10.81 8.15
N MET A 185 6.63 11.58 7.48
CA MET A 185 5.24 11.68 7.93
C MET A 185 4.53 10.34 7.73
N ALA A 186 3.76 9.92 8.72
CA ALA A 186 3.01 8.68 8.65
C ALA A 186 1.68 8.84 7.93
N ILE A 187 1.35 7.85 7.10
CA ILE A 187 0.03 7.69 6.49
C ILE A 187 -0.66 6.47 7.11
N PRO A 188 -1.82 6.65 7.77
CA PRO A 188 -2.61 5.54 8.23
C PRO A 188 -3.19 4.77 7.02
N ILE A 189 -3.12 3.44 7.11
CA ILE A 189 -3.67 2.52 6.11
C ILE A 189 -4.68 1.61 6.81
N ALA A 190 -5.87 1.45 6.26
CA ALA A 190 -6.82 0.47 6.76
C ALA A 190 -7.26 -0.49 5.64
N GLY A 191 -7.09 -1.78 5.88
CA GLY A 191 -7.47 -2.85 4.95
C GLY A 191 -7.45 -4.21 5.62
N ASP A 192 -8.20 -5.17 5.08
CA ASP A 192 -8.30 -6.53 5.64
C ASP A 192 -7.61 -7.59 4.76
N ASP A 193 -7.40 -7.31 3.47
CA ASP A 193 -6.62 -8.17 2.59
C ASP A 193 -5.13 -7.90 2.76
N ALA A 194 -4.39 -8.91 3.22
CA ALA A 194 -2.96 -8.78 3.55
C ALA A 194 -2.10 -8.36 2.33
N ARG A 195 -2.42 -8.87 1.12
CA ARG A 195 -1.70 -8.52 -0.11
C ARG A 195 -1.97 -7.06 -0.49
N ALA A 196 -3.24 -6.64 -0.44
CA ALA A 196 -3.62 -5.27 -0.75
C ALA A 196 -2.97 -4.27 0.23
N VAL A 197 -2.93 -4.59 1.52
CA VAL A 197 -2.26 -3.78 2.55
C VAL A 197 -0.76 -3.69 2.29
N LEU A 198 -0.09 -4.79 1.91
CA LEU A 198 1.34 -4.78 1.57
C LEU A 198 1.63 -3.90 0.36
N VAL A 199 0.84 -4.01 -0.71
CA VAL A 199 0.97 -3.19 -1.92
C VAL A 199 0.71 -1.72 -1.62
N ALA A 200 -0.37 -1.40 -0.91
CA ALA A 200 -0.68 -0.03 -0.50
C ALA A 200 0.43 0.55 0.40
N SER A 201 0.98 -0.25 1.33
CA SER A 201 2.11 0.15 2.17
C SER A 201 3.35 0.49 1.34
N GLN A 202 3.63 -0.29 0.30
CA GLN A 202 4.74 0.00 -0.61
C GLN A 202 4.50 1.32 -1.35
N LEU A 203 3.31 1.52 -1.92
CA LEU A 203 2.94 2.75 -2.62
C LEU A 203 2.97 4.00 -1.71
N VAL A 204 2.67 3.84 -0.42
CA VAL A 204 2.84 4.92 0.58
C VAL A 204 4.31 5.25 0.78
N ARG A 205 5.21 4.25 0.85
CA ARG A 205 6.66 4.48 0.94
C ARG A 205 7.20 5.14 -0.32
N ASP A 206 6.78 4.66 -1.49
CA ASP A 206 7.21 5.20 -2.79
C ASP A 206 6.76 6.66 -2.97
N ALA A 207 5.64 7.04 -2.36
CA ALA A 207 5.20 8.43 -2.28
C ALA A 207 5.95 9.27 -1.20
N GLY A 208 6.90 8.68 -0.46
CA GLY A 208 7.74 9.39 0.50
C GLY A 208 7.19 9.47 1.92
N PHE A 209 6.35 8.51 2.34
CA PHE A 209 5.70 8.47 3.64
C PHE A 209 5.94 7.15 4.39
N GLU A 210 5.64 7.11 5.68
CA GLU A 210 5.69 5.89 6.49
C GLU A 210 4.27 5.29 6.63
N PRO A 211 4.02 4.05 6.15
CA PRO A 211 2.72 3.42 6.32
C PRO A 211 2.53 2.89 7.75
N VAL A 212 1.35 3.09 8.32
CA VAL A 212 0.91 2.45 9.58
C VAL A 212 -0.43 1.76 9.33
N ALA A 213 -0.41 0.42 9.29
CA ALA A 213 -1.55 -0.39 8.91
C ALA A 213 -2.40 -0.79 10.11
N VAL A 214 -3.71 -0.76 9.93
CA VAL A 214 -4.74 -1.21 10.86
C VAL A 214 -5.85 -1.96 10.10
N PRO A 215 -6.71 -2.76 10.78
CA PRO A 215 -7.88 -3.35 10.15
C PRO A 215 -8.82 -2.31 9.52
N LEU A 216 -9.53 -2.69 8.46
CA LEU A 216 -10.45 -1.80 7.72
C LEU A 216 -11.52 -1.16 8.63
N ALA A 217 -11.96 -1.87 9.66
CA ALA A 217 -12.92 -1.37 10.64
C ALA A 217 -12.45 -0.10 11.37
N ARG A 218 -11.14 0.15 11.43
CA ARG A 218 -10.55 1.34 12.08
C ARG A 218 -10.42 2.55 11.15
N ALA A 219 -10.83 2.44 9.89
CA ALA A 219 -10.72 3.51 8.90
C ALA A 219 -11.39 4.83 9.30
N GLN A 220 -12.44 4.75 10.11
CA GLN A 220 -13.15 5.93 10.60
C GLN A 220 -12.29 6.81 11.54
N GLU A 221 -11.28 6.24 12.21
CA GLU A 221 -10.44 6.98 13.16
C GLU A 221 -9.62 8.09 12.48
N PHE A 222 -9.30 7.94 11.20
CA PHE A 222 -8.53 8.90 10.40
C PHE A 222 -9.27 9.45 9.17
N ALA A 223 -10.56 9.12 9.02
CA ALA A 223 -11.45 9.80 8.10
C ALA A 223 -11.80 11.20 8.61
N GLN A 224 -12.31 12.06 7.72
CA GLN A 224 -12.75 13.40 8.11
C GLN A 224 -13.75 13.37 9.26
N GLY A 225 -13.44 14.13 10.32
CA GLY A 225 -14.19 14.11 11.57
C GLY A 225 -13.74 13.05 12.58
N GLY A 226 -12.82 12.17 12.21
CA GLY A 226 -12.18 11.22 13.12
C GLY A 226 -11.05 11.86 13.95
N PRO A 227 -10.65 11.22 15.07
CA PRO A 227 -9.69 11.80 16.02
C PRO A 227 -8.27 11.97 15.46
N LEU A 228 -7.91 11.25 14.39
CA LEU A 228 -6.59 11.30 13.78
C LEU A 228 -6.56 12.11 12.45
N TYR A 229 -7.71 12.63 12.02
CA TYR A 229 -7.77 13.46 10.82
C TYR A 229 -6.98 14.77 11.00
N GLY A 230 -6.19 15.14 10.00
CA GLY A 230 -5.37 16.35 10.02
C GLY A 230 -4.08 16.27 10.85
N GLN A 231 -3.82 15.15 11.53
CA GLN A 231 -2.63 15.00 12.35
C GLN A 231 -1.43 14.54 11.49
N GLN A 232 -0.36 15.36 11.53
CA GLN A 232 0.90 15.09 10.81
C GLN A 232 1.89 14.40 11.75
N LEU A 233 1.67 13.12 12.02
CA LEU A 233 2.43 12.32 12.98
C LEU A 233 3.59 11.58 12.30
N THR A 234 4.62 11.24 13.08
CA THR A 234 5.62 10.23 12.70
C THR A 234 5.03 8.82 12.85
N GLY A 235 5.64 7.80 12.24
CA GLY A 235 5.19 6.42 12.37
C GLY A 235 5.13 5.95 13.81
N LYS A 236 6.13 6.26 14.64
CA LYS A 236 6.12 5.95 16.07
C LYS A 236 4.92 6.58 16.78
N ALA A 237 4.69 7.87 16.59
CA ALA A 237 3.59 8.57 17.21
C ALA A 237 2.23 8.02 16.77
N LEU A 238 2.07 7.70 15.46
CA LEU A 238 0.82 7.15 14.94
C LEU A 238 0.58 5.72 15.44
N ARG A 239 1.62 4.85 15.52
CA ARG A 239 1.50 3.53 16.16
C ARG A 239 1.03 3.63 17.61
N GLY A 240 1.62 4.55 18.39
CA GLY A 240 1.19 4.81 19.76
C GLY A 240 -0.29 5.21 19.84
N ARG A 241 -0.76 6.09 18.93
CA ARG A 241 -2.18 6.48 18.86
C ARG A 241 -3.11 5.30 18.52
N PHE A 242 -2.65 4.36 17.72
CA PHE A 242 -3.37 3.13 17.42
C PHE A 242 -3.20 2.04 18.49
N GLY A 243 -2.33 2.23 19.51
CA GLY A 243 -2.05 1.22 20.53
C GLY A 243 -1.28 0.01 19.99
N LEU A 244 -0.45 0.20 18.97
CA LEU A 244 0.33 -0.85 18.30
C LEU A 244 1.74 -1.03 18.90
N ASP A 245 2.18 -0.15 19.83
CA ASP A 245 3.49 -0.19 20.47
C ASP A 245 3.48 -1.06 21.75
N LYS A 246 2.96 -2.28 21.69
CA LYS A 246 2.97 -3.23 22.80
C LYS A 246 3.94 -4.36 22.55
#